data_987f16332fd4e45460bb918d12411e36
#
_entry.id   987f16332fd4e45460bb918d12411e36
#
_cell.length_a   1.000
_cell.length_b   1.000
_cell.length_c   1.000
_cell.angle_alpha   90.00
_cell.angle_beta   90.00
_cell.angle_gamma   90.00
#
_symmetry.space_group_name_H-M   'P 1'
#
loop_
_entity.id
_entity.type
_entity.pdbx_description
1 polymer ?
#
loop_
_entity_poly.entity_id
_entity_poly.type
_entity_poly.pdbx_seq_one_letter_code
_entity_poly.pdbx_strand_id
1 'polypeptide(L)'
;MMHAAKLGTKTVPIAFFTIVFGSYFTFDSFFTAIIDLLRKNLSFKYRKLHSFTLGQLKFRLSDYTRILSTVSLLFALALGAITVGLNFNNMTEQAMQSTYYDVVLYNRNQKVDNQLKKVSIKSTTHFDYKMVVEGKGKEKNRVLYISENQLKNNKIMYQHYSRKNDVNHYDTRRLTVNDFKNKKSDVAAEGEYQLVSLTPYIDAQAKVVSQAQYDQIKAKVNKIELLRVNNFRSNFNNIEKLQKLSVNQMISSPEAEKDGINVNLSNSKSAQYRLVSSMTSGFEFMGFFLGLAFLAMLASTLMFKVLSGANSDKPRYQMLWKVGTRKSLLKSSITKEIGILFALPAVLGVVDVLFGLQLFKSILGMNTYDKLWIPFTIFGVLYVIYYLLTVILYQHIAVS
;
A
#
# COMPACT_ATOMS: atom_id res chain seq x y z
N MET A 1 0.79 -12.78 18.56
CA MET A 1 1.14 -11.49 17.90
C MET A 1 2.59 -11.04 18.17
N MET A 2 3.12 -11.05 19.40
CA MET A 2 4.50 -10.62 19.67
C MET A 2 5.62 -11.44 18.98
N HIS A 3 5.45 -12.75 18.75
CA HIS A 3 6.43 -13.56 18.04
C HIS A 3 6.52 -13.26 16.54
N ALA A 4 5.40 -13.00 15.87
CA ALA A 4 5.38 -12.65 14.45
C ALA A 4 6.00 -11.27 14.19
N ALA A 5 5.77 -10.30 15.08
CA ALA A 5 6.38 -8.97 15.00
C ALA A 5 7.91 -9.00 15.21
N LYS A 6 8.41 -9.87 16.11
CA LYS A 6 9.85 -10.07 16.31
C LYS A 6 10.54 -10.78 15.14
N LEU A 7 9.84 -11.70 14.43
CA LEU A 7 10.38 -12.27 13.19
C LEU A 7 10.44 -11.20 12.08
N GLY A 8 9.42 -10.37 11.92
CA GLY A 8 9.36 -9.34 10.89
C GLY A 8 10.52 -8.34 10.95
N THR A 9 10.89 -7.88 12.14
CA THR A 9 11.99 -6.93 12.32
C THR A 9 13.36 -7.48 11.98
N LYS A 10 13.58 -8.79 12.09
CA LYS A 10 14.86 -9.44 11.72
C LYS A 10 14.90 -9.86 10.25
N THR A 11 13.77 -10.13 9.65
CA THR A 11 13.67 -10.63 8.26
C THR A 11 14.02 -9.53 7.26
N VAL A 12 13.67 -8.27 7.53
CA VAL A 12 13.92 -7.14 6.62
C VAL A 12 15.43 -6.91 6.38
N PRO A 13 16.29 -6.78 7.42
CA PRO A 13 17.73 -6.64 7.21
C PRO A 13 18.35 -7.85 6.48
N ILE A 14 17.95 -9.07 6.83
CA ILE A 14 18.46 -10.28 6.18
C ILE A 14 18.09 -10.28 4.69
N ALA A 15 16.84 -9.97 4.34
CA ALA A 15 16.40 -9.88 2.95
C ALA A 15 17.17 -8.80 2.19
N PHE A 16 17.40 -7.63 2.80
CA PHE A 16 18.18 -6.55 2.20
C PHE A 16 19.61 -6.99 1.86
N PHE A 17 20.32 -7.57 2.82
CA PHE A 17 21.67 -8.07 2.58
C PHE A 17 21.69 -9.18 1.53
N THR A 18 20.71 -10.09 1.55
CA THR A 18 20.61 -11.18 0.56
C THR A 18 20.41 -10.62 -0.85
N ILE A 19 19.57 -9.60 -1.03
CA ILE A 19 19.35 -8.94 -2.31
C ILE A 19 20.65 -8.26 -2.79
N VAL A 20 21.33 -7.50 -1.94
CA VAL A 20 22.56 -6.78 -2.30
C VAL A 20 23.67 -7.73 -2.73
N PHE A 21 23.97 -8.76 -1.92
CA PHE A 21 25.00 -9.73 -2.25
C PHE A 21 24.57 -10.62 -3.43
N GLY A 22 23.30 -11.04 -3.45
CA GLY A 22 22.73 -11.84 -4.52
C GLY A 22 22.86 -11.15 -5.88
N SER A 23 22.51 -9.86 -5.95
CA SER A 23 22.65 -9.07 -7.18
C SER A 23 24.09 -9.01 -7.67
N TYR A 24 25.05 -8.82 -6.77
CA TYR A 24 26.47 -8.82 -7.14
C TYR A 24 26.91 -10.17 -7.72
N PHE A 25 26.65 -11.28 -7.03
CA PHE A 25 27.03 -12.61 -7.50
C PHE A 25 26.30 -13.02 -8.78
N THR A 26 25.08 -12.55 -9.00
CA THR A 26 24.33 -12.81 -10.25
C THR A 26 25.04 -12.19 -11.44
N PHE A 27 25.57 -10.99 -11.33
CA PHE A 27 26.34 -10.38 -12.43
C PHE A 27 27.73 -10.99 -12.60
N ASP A 28 28.40 -11.29 -11.49
CA ASP A 28 29.76 -11.83 -11.53
C ASP A 28 29.82 -13.23 -12.14
N SER A 29 28.91 -14.12 -11.73
CA SER A 29 28.98 -15.54 -12.07
C SER A 29 27.88 -15.99 -13.00
N PHE A 30 26.60 -15.70 -12.70
CA PHE A 30 25.47 -16.29 -13.41
C PHE A 30 25.35 -15.77 -14.86
N PHE A 31 25.37 -14.45 -15.06
CA PHE A 31 25.27 -13.89 -16.40
C PHE A 31 26.50 -14.19 -17.24
N THR A 32 27.68 -14.25 -16.63
CA THR A 32 28.92 -14.66 -17.33
C THR A 32 28.82 -16.12 -17.80
N ALA A 33 28.28 -17.01 -16.98
CA ALA A 33 28.06 -18.42 -17.34
C ALA A 33 27.03 -18.57 -18.49
N ILE A 34 25.96 -17.77 -18.50
CA ILE A 34 24.98 -17.76 -19.60
C ILE A 34 25.66 -17.38 -20.93
N ILE A 35 26.50 -16.35 -20.93
CA ILE A 35 27.21 -15.96 -22.16
C ILE A 35 28.16 -17.06 -22.63
N ASP A 36 28.84 -17.74 -21.71
CA ASP A 36 29.70 -18.85 -22.06
C ASP A 36 28.92 -20.04 -22.66
N LEU A 37 27.72 -20.30 -22.13
CA LEU A 37 26.81 -21.29 -22.74
C LEU A 37 26.37 -20.89 -24.14
N LEU A 38 26.01 -19.62 -24.39
CA LEU A 38 25.64 -19.11 -25.70
C LEU A 38 26.82 -19.18 -26.69
N ARG A 39 28.05 -18.98 -26.23
CA ARG A 39 29.26 -19.11 -27.04
C ARG A 39 29.59 -20.56 -27.44
N LYS A 40 29.15 -21.57 -26.67
CA LYS A 40 29.28 -22.99 -27.02
C LYS A 40 28.35 -23.40 -28.16
N ASN A 41 27.24 -22.70 -28.37
CA ASN A 41 26.34 -22.97 -29.49
C ASN A 41 26.90 -22.38 -30.79
N LEU A 42 27.51 -23.24 -31.63
CA LEU A 42 28.19 -22.86 -32.86
C LEU A 42 27.24 -22.20 -33.88
N SER A 43 26.03 -22.72 -34.03
CA SER A 43 25.01 -22.18 -34.93
C SER A 43 24.60 -20.76 -34.58
N PHE A 44 24.52 -20.43 -33.29
CA PHE A 44 24.23 -19.08 -32.83
C PHE A 44 25.44 -18.14 -32.90
N LYS A 45 26.63 -18.67 -32.54
CA LYS A 45 27.89 -17.90 -32.47
C LYS A 45 28.30 -17.36 -33.85
N TYR A 46 28.23 -18.17 -34.92
CA TYR A 46 28.72 -17.79 -36.26
C TYR A 46 27.67 -17.09 -37.11
N ARG A 47 26.51 -16.75 -36.58
CA ARG A 47 25.48 -16.00 -37.27
C ARG A 47 25.79 -14.51 -37.28
N LYS A 48 26.05 -13.89 -38.43
CA LYS A 48 26.37 -12.46 -38.59
C LYS A 48 27.53 -12.02 -37.66
N LEU A 49 27.32 -10.97 -36.86
CA LEU A 49 28.31 -10.42 -35.91
C LEU A 49 28.15 -10.97 -34.46
N HIS A 50 27.42 -12.08 -34.26
CA HIS A 50 27.16 -12.58 -32.90
C HIS A 50 28.44 -12.96 -32.14
N SER A 51 29.45 -13.54 -32.87
CA SER A 51 30.73 -13.87 -32.22
C SER A 51 31.43 -12.64 -31.68
N PHE A 52 31.41 -11.54 -32.41
CA PHE A 52 31.96 -10.26 -31.97
C PHE A 52 31.16 -9.69 -30.83
N THR A 53 29.82 -9.60 -30.96
CA THR A 53 28.92 -9.09 -29.94
C THR A 53 29.02 -9.87 -28.62
N LEU A 54 29.06 -11.23 -28.67
CA LEU A 54 29.21 -12.05 -27.46
C LEU A 54 30.59 -11.88 -26.80
N GLY A 55 31.65 -11.67 -27.61
CA GLY A 55 32.98 -11.36 -27.10
C GLY A 55 33.01 -10.04 -26.33
N GLN A 56 32.47 -8.99 -26.96
CA GLN A 56 32.36 -7.66 -26.32
C GLN A 56 31.52 -7.72 -25.07
N LEU A 57 30.38 -8.41 -25.13
CA LEU A 57 29.45 -8.51 -24.00
C LEU A 57 30.09 -9.23 -22.78
N LYS A 58 30.83 -10.32 -23.02
CA LYS A 58 31.56 -11.04 -21.95
C LYS A 58 32.56 -10.14 -21.28
N PHE A 59 33.37 -9.40 -22.07
CA PHE A 59 34.36 -8.45 -21.55
C PHE A 59 33.67 -7.35 -20.74
N ARG A 60 32.61 -6.74 -21.26
CA ARG A 60 31.90 -5.66 -20.57
C ARG A 60 31.17 -6.12 -19.33
N LEU A 61 30.59 -7.32 -19.32
CA LEU A 61 29.96 -7.84 -18.09
C LEU A 61 30.97 -8.02 -16.98
N SER A 62 32.14 -8.58 -17.28
CA SER A 62 33.19 -8.73 -16.28
C SER A 62 33.71 -7.39 -15.76
N ASP A 63 33.96 -6.42 -16.67
CA ASP A 63 34.45 -5.07 -16.31
C ASP A 63 33.38 -4.21 -15.60
N TYR A 64 32.10 -4.46 -15.90
CA TYR A 64 30.98 -3.63 -15.42
C TYR A 64 30.18 -4.29 -14.29
N THR A 65 30.59 -5.46 -13.76
CA THR A 65 29.87 -6.22 -12.73
C THR A 65 29.38 -5.33 -11.58
N ARG A 66 30.27 -4.51 -10.98
CA ARG A 66 29.93 -3.61 -9.87
C ARG A 66 28.88 -2.57 -10.26
N ILE A 67 29.03 -1.98 -11.44
CA ILE A 67 28.11 -0.94 -11.93
C ILE A 67 26.75 -1.55 -12.28
N LEU A 68 26.74 -2.70 -12.98
CA LEU A 68 25.49 -3.37 -13.35
C LEU A 68 24.70 -3.88 -12.14
N SER A 69 25.40 -4.39 -11.11
CA SER A 69 24.74 -4.77 -9.86
C SER A 69 24.17 -3.54 -9.12
N THR A 70 24.93 -2.45 -9.05
CA THR A 70 24.42 -1.18 -8.47
C THR A 70 23.22 -0.65 -9.27
N VAL A 71 23.27 -0.68 -10.60
CA VAL A 71 22.16 -0.26 -11.47
C VAL A 71 20.93 -1.17 -11.28
N SER A 72 21.10 -2.47 -11.09
CA SER A 72 19.99 -3.38 -10.78
C SER A 72 19.33 -3.05 -9.44
N LEU A 73 20.12 -2.74 -8.41
CA LEU A 73 19.60 -2.32 -7.12
C LEU A 73 18.88 -0.96 -7.21
N LEU A 74 19.46 0.00 -7.95
CA LEU A 74 18.79 1.28 -8.22
C LEU A 74 17.48 1.08 -9.00
N PHE A 75 17.44 0.12 -9.93
CA PHE A 75 16.24 -0.26 -10.66
C PHE A 75 15.17 -0.80 -9.68
N ALA A 76 15.56 -1.73 -8.82
CA ALA A 76 14.68 -2.28 -7.81
C ALA A 76 14.15 -1.21 -6.85
N LEU A 77 15.01 -0.31 -6.38
CA LEU A 77 14.63 0.80 -5.50
C LEU A 77 13.70 1.78 -6.20
N ALA A 78 13.97 2.14 -7.46
CA ALA A 78 13.15 3.07 -8.22
C ALA A 78 11.75 2.51 -8.49
N LEU A 79 11.67 1.31 -9.06
CA LEU A 79 10.41 0.64 -9.35
C LEU A 79 9.64 0.28 -8.07
N GLY A 80 10.36 -0.18 -7.03
CA GLY A 80 9.80 -0.50 -5.72
C GLY A 80 9.21 0.72 -5.04
N ALA A 81 9.92 1.87 -5.04
CA ALA A 81 9.45 3.11 -4.44
C ALA A 81 8.15 3.62 -5.10
N ILE A 82 8.07 3.62 -6.44
CA ILE A 82 6.86 4.01 -7.17
C ILE A 82 5.72 3.02 -6.86
N THR A 83 6.01 1.72 -6.86
CA THR A 83 5.01 0.68 -6.62
C THR A 83 4.46 0.76 -5.20
N VAL A 84 5.32 0.89 -4.20
CA VAL A 84 4.90 1.02 -2.79
C VAL A 84 4.18 2.34 -2.57
N GLY A 85 4.67 3.43 -3.15
CA GLY A 85 4.02 4.74 -3.09
C GLY A 85 2.57 4.67 -3.57
N LEU A 86 2.33 4.13 -4.76
CA LEU A 86 0.98 3.97 -5.32
C LEU A 86 0.09 3.01 -4.49
N ASN A 87 0.70 2.00 -3.86
CA ASN A 87 -0.03 1.08 -3.00
C ASN A 87 -0.50 1.71 -1.67
N PHE A 88 0.11 2.79 -1.20
CA PHE A 88 -0.39 3.49 -0.02
C PHE A 88 -1.83 4.01 -0.19
N ASN A 89 -2.27 4.30 -1.41
CA ASN A 89 -3.68 4.64 -1.66
C ASN A 89 -4.64 3.50 -1.25
N ASN A 90 -4.22 2.23 -1.35
CA ASN A 90 -5.01 1.08 -0.93
C ASN A 90 -5.24 1.05 0.60
N MET A 91 -4.37 1.67 1.41
CA MET A 91 -4.59 1.83 2.85
C MET A 91 -5.81 2.71 3.14
N THR A 92 -6.02 3.76 2.35
CA THR A 92 -7.21 4.62 2.48
C THR A 92 -8.48 3.84 2.18
N GLU A 93 -8.46 2.95 1.17
CA GLU A 93 -9.59 2.05 0.88
C GLU A 93 -9.86 1.08 2.03
N GLN A 94 -8.82 0.46 2.58
CA GLN A 94 -8.96 -0.44 3.73
C GLN A 94 -9.51 0.30 4.96
N ALA A 95 -9.03 1.51 5.23
CA ALA A 95 -9.55 2.32 6.32
C ALA A 95 -11.04 2.64 6.16
N MET A 96 -11.51 2.87 4.92
CA MET A 96 -12.93 3.03 4.65
C MET A 96 -13.74 1.73 4.81
N GLN A 97 -13.14 0.59 4.51
CA GLN A 97 -13.79 -0.71 4.65
C GLN A 97 -13.88 -1.17 6.11
N SER A 98 -12.99 -0.68 6.98
CA SER A 98 -12.96 -1.07 8.41
C SER A 98 -14.21 -0.64 9.20
N THR A 99 -14.98 0.31 8.69
CA THR A 99 -16.16 0.86 9.35
C THR A 99 -17.40 0.71 8.45
N TYR A 100 -18.47 0.10 8.95
CA TYR A 100 -19.69 -0.10 8.15
C TYR A 100 -20.47 1.19 7.93
N TYR A 101 -20.69 1.96 9.00
CA TYR A 101 -21.46 3.21 8.94
C TYR A 101 -20.58 4.40 8.56
N ASP A 102 -21.14 5.27 7.73
CA ASP A 102 -20.41 6.43 7.22
C ASP A 102 -20.50 7.63 8.18
N VAL A 103 -21.63 7.75 8.90
CA VAL A 103 -21.89 8.81 9.89
C VAL A 103 -22.63 8.23 11.08
N VAL A 104 -22.26 8.69 12.28
CA VAL A 104 -22.96 8.41 13.53
C VAL A 104 -23.48 9.73 14.09
N LEU A 105 -24.80 9.87 14.19
CA LEU A 105 -25.44 11.05 14.75
C LEU A 105 -25.85 10.80 16.19
N TYR A 106 -25.36 11.65 17.07
CA TYR A 106 -25.71 11.68 18.49
C TYR A 106 -26.63 12.88 18.73
N ASN A 107 -27.90 12.64 18.98
CA ASN A 107 -28.90 13.68 19.17
C ASN A 107 -29.03 14.66 17.98
N ARG A 108 -30.21 14.94 17.52
CA ARG A 108 -30.47 15.84 16.38
C ARG A 108 -30.83 17.24 16.83
N ASN A 109 -30.36 18.23 16.11
CA ASN A 109 -30.79 19.61 16.20
C ASN A 109 -30.96 20.21 14.81
N GLN A 110 -31.51 21.41 14.73
CA GLN A 110 -31.76 22.09 13.47
C GLN A 110 -30.50 22.28 12.60
N LYS A 111 -29.31 22.47 13.21
CA LYS A 111 -28.05 22.62 12.47
C LYS A 111 -27.64 21.29 11.82
N VAL A 112 -27.77 20.17 12.56
CA VAL A 112 -27.53 18.81 12.05
C VAL A 112 -28.51 18.48 10.94
N ASP A 113 -29.83 18.81 11.11
CA ASP A 113 -30.85 18.57 10.10
C ASP A 113 -30.62 19.33 8.81
N ASN A 114 -30.21 20.59 8.90
CA ASN A 114 -29.88 21.42 7.73
C ASN A 114 -28.65 20.88 6.98
N GLN A 115 -27.65 20.37 7.70
CA GLN A 115 -26.48 19.77 7.07
C GLN A 115 -26.81 18.39 6.49
N LEU A 116 -27.69 17.63 7.12
CA LEU A 116 -28.13 16.29 6.67
C LEU A 116 -28.82 16.35 5.30
N LYS A 117 -29.59 17.42 5.03
CA LYS A 117 -30.23 17.65 3.70
C LYS A 117 -29.24 17.74 2.56
N LYS A 118 -27.96 18.03 2.83
CA LYS A 118 -26.90 18.15 1.81
C LYS A 118 -26.19 16.82 1.54
N VAL A 119 -26.58 15.75 2.25
CA VAL A 119 -25.96 14.43 2.14
C VAL A 119 -26.99 13.43 1.63
N SER A 120 -26.67 12.73 0.55
CA SER A 120 -27.55 11.68 0.01
C SER A 120 -27.44 10.41 0.85
N ILE A 121 -28.50 10.12 1.61
CA ILE A 121 -28.54 8.97 2.53
C ILE A 121 -28.96 7.73 1.75
N LYS A 122 -28.23 6.62 1.96
CA LYS A 122 -28.56 5.32 1.43
C LYS A 122 -29.44 4.50 2.37
N SER A 123 -29.12 4.52 3.66
CA SER A 123 -29.89 3.82 4.70
C SER A 123 -29.63 4.46 6.06
N THR A 124 -30.63 4.36 6.94
CA THR A 124 -30.58 4.79 8.34
C THR A 124 -30.91 3.60 9.24
N THR A 125 -30.13 3.40 10.28
CA THR A 125 -30.40 2.42 11.34
C THR A 125 -30.45 3.15 12.67
N HIS A 126 -31.48 2.90 13.46
CA HIS A 126 -31.63 3.50 14.78
C HIS A 126 -31.11 2.55 15.86
N PHE A 127 -30.52 3.13 16.89
CA PHE A 127 -29.96 2.40 18.00
C PHE A 127 -30.10 3.21 19.29
N ASP A 128 -30.74 2.61 20.27
CA ASP A 128 -30.99 3.24 21.58
C ASP A 128 -30.25 2.48 22.67
N TYR A 129 -29.66 3.20 23.63
CA TYR A 129 -28.99 2.62 24.80
C TYR A 129 -29.20 3.45 26.04
N LYS A 130 -29.04 2.83 27.21
CA LYS A 130 -28.95 3.50 28.51
C LYS A 130 -27.53 3.36 29.05
N MET A 131 -26.93 4.46 29.50
CA MET A 131 -25.59 4.46 30.12
C MET A 131 -25.74 4.57 31.63
N VAL A 132 -25.04 3.71 32.35
CA VAL A 132 -24.97 3.71 33.82
C VAL A 132 -23.51 3.63 34.22
N VAL A 133 -23.13 4.39 35.24
CA VAL A 133 -21.82 4.29 35.88
C VAL A 133 -21.93 3.33 37.07
N GLU A 134 -21.30 2.15 36.92
CA GLU A 134 -21.26 1.13 37.99
C GLU A 134 -19.94 1.21 38.77
N GLY A 135 -19.97 0.84 40.06
CA GLY A 135 -18.75 0.82 40.89
C GLY A 135 -18.59 2.07 41.77
N LYS A 136 -17.63 2.03 42.70
CA LYS A 136 -17.33 3.11 43.65
C LYS A 136 -15.86 3.55 43.54
N GLY A 137 -15.61 4.85 43.75
CA GLY A 137 -14.23 5.37 43.79
C GLY A 137 -13.49 5.30 42.43
N LYS A 138 -12.28 4.71 42.43
CA LYS A 138 -11.44 4.56 41.26
C LYS A 138 -11.89 3.44 40.29
N GLU A 139 -12.78 2.55 40.72
CA GLU A 139 -13.31 1.44 39.94
C GLU A 139 -14.67 1.75 39.28
N LYS A 140 -14.86 2.99 38.87
CA LYS A 140 -16.06 3.39 38.13
C LYS A 140 -15.96 2.89 36.69
N ASN A 141 -16.85 1.98 36.32
CA ASN A 141 -16.97 1.45 34.95
C ASN A 141 -18.25 2.01 34.30
N ARG A 142 -18.15 2.47 33.08
CA ARG A 142 -19.31 2.83 32.26
C ARG A 142 -19.89 1.59 31.63
N VAL A 143 -21.18 1.37 31.83
CA VAL A 143 -21.89 0.22 31.28
C VAL A 143 -23.03 0.72 30.39
N LEU A 144 -22.98 0.29 29.12
CA LEU A 144 -24.00 0.56 28.11
C LEU A 144 -25.00 -0.58 28.13
N TYR A 145 -26.22 -0.32 28.54
CA TYR A 145 -27.29 -1.29 28.50
C TYR A 145 -28.10 -1.17 27.22
N ILE A 146 -28.26 -2.29 26.54
CA ILE A 146 -28.94 -2.41 25.26
C ILE A 146 -30.00 -3.50 25.39
N SER A 147 -31.20 -3.24 24.88
CA SER A 147 -32.25 -4.25 24.88
C SER A 147 -32.01 -5.28 23.78
N GLU A 148 -32.28 -6.57 24.08
CA GLU A 148 -32.27 -7.63 23.05
C GLU A 148 -33.19 -7.29 21.87
N ASN A 149 -34.31 -6.58 22.11
CA ASN A 149 -35.23 -6.17 21.06
C ASN A 149 -34.58 -5.20 20.06
N GLN A 150 -33.65 -4.34 20.52
CA GLN A 150 -32.89 -3.45 19.63
C GLN A 150 -32.08 -4.27 18.61
N LEU A 151 -31.37 -5.31 19.06
CA LEU A 151 -30.58 -6.17 18.17
C LEU A 151 -31.44 -7.07 17.28
N LYS A 152 -32.64 -7.45 17.74
CA LYS A 152 -33.58 -8.26 16.96
C LYS A 152 -34.24 -7.43 15.84
N ASN A 153 -34.70 -6.24 16.17
CA ASN A 153 -35.50 -5.40 15.28
C ASN A 153 -34.63 -4.52 14.37
N ASN A 154 -33.54 -3.96 14.88
CA ASN A 154 -32.63 -3.13 14.14
C ASN A 154 -31.47 -3.98 13.62
N LYS A 155 -31.22 -3.92 12.29
CA LYS A 155 -30.11 -4.63 11.66
C LYS A 155 -28.83 -3.82 11.87
N ILE A 156 -28.23 -3.93 13.07
CA ILE A 156 -26.94 -3.28 13.36
C ILE A 156 -25.85 -4.11 12.72
N MET A 157 -25.13 -3.50 11.78
CA MET A 157 -24.07 -4.15 11.00
C MET A 157 -22.71 -3.66 11.46
N TYR A 158 -21.70 -4.49 11.32
CA TYR A 158 -20.31 -4.13 11.57
C TYR A 158 -19.37 -4.80 10.57
N GLN A 159 -18.12 -4.38 10.56
CA GLN A 159 -17.07 -4.99 9.75
C GLN A 159 -16.22 -5.91 10.62
N HIS A 160 -16.34 -7.20 10.35
CA HIS A 160 -15.49 -8.22 10.96
C HIS A 160 -14.12 -8.23 10.31
N TYR A 161 -13.11 -8.01 11.11
CA TYR A 161 -11.72 -8.07 10.66
C TYR A 161 -11.18 -9.50 10.66
N SER A 162 -10.57 -9.92 9.59
CA SER A 162 -9.80 -11.16 9.51
C SER A 162 -8.54 -10.94 8.67
N ARG A 163 -7.50 -11.69 8.97
CA ARG A 163 -6.27 -11.67 8.17
C ARG A 163 -6.05 -13.02 7.51
N LYS A 164 -6.06 -13.04 6.16
CA LYS A 164 -5.86 -14.25 5.36
C LYS A 164 -4.75 -14.01 4.34
N ASN A 165 -3.79 -14.93 4.26
CA ASN A 165 -2.65 -14.83 3.32
C ASN A 165 -1.93 -13.48 3.38
N ASP A 166 -1.71 -12.97 4.60
CA ASP A 166 -1.11 -11.66 4.90
C ASP A 166 -1.90 -10.44 4.38
N VAL A 167 -3.16 -10.61 4.03
CA VAL A 167 -4.06 -9.51 3.62
C VAL A 167 -5.18 -9.34 4.64
N ASN A 168 -5.46 -8.08 4.99
CA ASN A 168 -6.58 -7.72 5.84
C ASN A 168 -7.89 -7.82 5.04
N HIS A 169 -8.86 -8.50 5.59
CA HIS A 169 -10.20 -8.65 5.03
C HIS A 169 -11.22 -8.09 6.00
N TYR A 170 -12.27 -7.46 5.46
CA TYR A 170 -13.37 -6.89 6.21
C TYR A 170 -14.67 -7.47 5.67
N ASP A 171 -15.30 -8.33 6.45
CA ASP A 171 -16.56 -8.98 6.12
C ASP A 171 -17.72 -8.32 6.87
N THR A 172 -18.77 -7.91 6.16
CA THR A 172 -19.94 -7.31 6.80
C THR A 172 -20.74 -8.37 7.55
N ARG A 173 -20.90 -8.18 8.86
CA ARG A 173 -21.68 -9.05 9.74
C ARG A 173 -22.76 -8.26 10.46
N ARG A 174 -23.82 -8.97 10.87
CA ARG A 174 -24.87 -8.43 11.71
C ARG A 174 -24.58 -8.75 13.17
N LEU A 175 -24.71 -7.75 14.06
CA LEU A 175 -24.70 -8.00 15.49
C LEU A 175 -25.99 -8.72 15.92
N THR A 176 -25.84 -9.82 16.64
CA THR A 176 -26.95 -10.64 17.13
C THR A 176 -26.86 -10.80 18.63
N VAL A 177 -27.99 -11.16 19.27
CA VAL A 177 -28.02 -11.42 20.71
C VAL A 177 -27.08 -12.58 21.11
N ASN A 178 -26.89 -13.55 20.21
CA ASN A 178 -26.01 -14.68 20.48
C ASN A 178 -24.53 -14.27 20.60
N ASP A 179 -24.11 -13.19 19.93
CA ASP A 179 -22.74 -12.67 20.00
C ASP A 179 -22.39 -12.15 21.40
N PHE A 180 -23.40 -11.90 22.28
CA PHE A 180 -23.24 -11.43 23.64
C PHE A 180 -23.48 -12.51 24.71
N LYS A 181 -24.06 -13.66 24.37
CA LYS A 181 -24.38 -14.72 25.34
C LYS A 181 -23.16 -15.50 25.79
N ASN A 182 -22.18 -15.66 24.92
CA ASN A 182 -20.97 -16.44 25.18
C ASN A 182 -19.75 -15.54 25.45
N LYS A 183 -19.66 -14.95 26.65
CA LYS A 183 -18.65 -13.98 27.06
C LYS A 183 -17.19 -14.44 26.93
N LYS A 184 -16.91 -15.72 26.67
CA LYS A 184 -15.55 -16.27 26.53
C LYS A 184 -15.11 -16.43 25.08
N SER A 185 -15.96 -16.09 24.11
CA SER A 185 -15.59 -16.20 22.69
C SER A 185 -15.02 -14.88 22.16
N ASP A 186 -14.04 -14.96 21.27
CA ASP A 186 -13.48 -13.79 20.55
C ASP A 186 -14.58 -13.00 19.83
N VAL A 187 -15.65 -13.67 19.39
CA VAL A 187 -16.83 -13.06 18.76
C VAL A 187 -17.60 -12.17 19.71
N ALA A 188 -17.74 -12.53 20.99
CA ALA A 188 -18.40 -11.71 22.00
C ALA A 188 -17.61 -10.44 22.32
N ALA A 189 -16.29 -10.56 22.45
CA ALA A 189 -15.40 -9.43 22.66
C ALA A 189 -15.42 -8.46 21.45
N GLU A 190 -15.47 -8.98 20.23
CA GLU A 190 -15.59 -8.18 19.02
C GLU A 190 -16.96 -7.46 18.96
N GLY A 191 -18.06 -8.18 19.23
CA GLY A 191 -19.40 -7.62 19.24
C GLY A 191 -19.54 -6.49 20.27
N GLU A 192 -19.00 -6.67 21.47
CA GLU A 192 -18.96 -5.66 22.52
C GLU A 192 -18.17 -4.42 22.06
N TYR A 193 -16.96 -4.62 21.56
CA TYR A 193 -16.12 -3.54 21.01
C TYR A 193 -16.83 -2.76 19.92
N GLN A 194 -17.46 -3.44 18.97
CA GLN A 194 -18.18 -2.80 17.87
C GLN A 194 -19.36 -1.98 18.35
N LEU A 195 -20.14 -2.47 19.33
CA LEU A 195 -21.24 -1.68 19.92
C LEU A 195 -20.72 -0.45 20.66
N VAL A 196 -19.69 -0.59 21.47
CA VAL A 196 -19.08 0.53 22.20
C VAL A 196 -18.54 1.57 21.22
N SER A 197 -17.92 1.15 20.12
CA SER A 197 -17.37 2.05 19.10
C SER A 197 -18.41 2.91 18.38
N LEU A 198 -19.67 2.48 18.35
CA LEU A 198 -20.79 3.27 17.83
C LEU A 198 -21.28 4.33 18.83
N THR A 199 -20.82 4.30 20.07
CA THR A 199 -21.19 5.24 21.10
C THR A 199 -20.06 6.26 21.35
N PRO A 200 -20.31 7.38 22.02
CA PRO A 200 -19.28 8.36 22.31
C PRO A 200 -18.33 7.98 23.46
N TYR A 201 -18.46 6.78 23.98
CA TYR A 201 -17.68 6.32 25.14
C TYR A 201 -16.58 5.37 24.66
N ILE A 202 -15.33 5.64 25.04
CA ILE A 202 -14.17 4.80 24.68
C ILE A 202 -13.99 3.66 25.69
N ASP A 203 -14.14 3.98 26.99
CA ASP A 203 -13.90 3.04 28.09
C ASP A 203 -15.24 2.58 28.67
N ALA A 204 -16.06 1.95 27.87
CA ALA A 204 -17.34 1.42 28.29
C ALA A 204 -17.44 -0.07 28.01
N GLN A 205 -18.25 -0.75 28.81
CA GLN A 205 -18.66 -2.14 28.58
C GLN A 205 -20.09 -2.17 28.03
N ALA A 206 -20.37 -3.06 27.09
CA ALA A 206 -21.73 -3.23 26.60
C ALA A 206 -22.38 -4.48 27.20
N LYS A 207 -23.58 -4.32 27.76
CA LYS A 207 -24.41 -5.43 28.28
C LYS A 207 -25.72 -5.47 27.53
N VAL A 208 -25.99 -6.60 26.89
CA VAL A 208 -27.29 -6.87 26.26
C VAL A 208 -28.19 -7.56 27.29
N VAL A 209 -29.35 -6.97 27.54
CA VAL A 209 -30.30 -7.40 28.57
C VAL A 209 -31.71 -7.62 27.98
N SER A 210 -32.56 -8.36 28.64
CA SER A 210 -33.96 -8.49 28.24
C SER A 210 -34.68 -7.13 28.25
N GLN A 211 -35.78 -7.01 27.52
CA GLN A 211 -36.55 -5.77 27.47
C GLN A 211 -37.05 -5.37 28.88
N ALA A 212 -37.52 -6.33 29.66
CA ALA A 212 -38.00 -6.08 31.00
C ALA A 212 -36.91 -5.52 31.94
N GLN A 213 -35.68 -6.05 31.85
CA GLN A 213 -34.53 -5.54 32.59
C GLN A 213 -34.13 -4.14 32.12
N TYR A 214 -34.14 -3.92 30.79
CA TYR A 214 -33.83 -2.61 30.22
C TYR A 214 -34.77 -1.52 30.70
N ASP A 215 -36.09 -1.82 30.79
CA ASP A 215 -37.10 -0.86 31.22
C ASP A 215 -36.94 -0.49 32.69
N GLN A 216 -36.49 -1.42 33.55
CA GLN A 216 -36.24 -1.19 34.98
C GLN A 216 -35.00 -0.29 35.24
N ILE A 217 -34.10 -0.14 34.29
CA ILE A 217 -32.90 0.70 34.46
C ILE A 217 -33.32 2.16 34.43
N LYS A 218 -33.14 2.84 35.56
CA LYS A 218 -33.44 4.27 35.73
C LYS A 218 -32.29 5.13 35.17
N ALA A 219 -32.15 5.17 33.86
CA ALA A 219 -31.18 6.03 33.17
C ALA A 219 -31.82 6.61 31.91
N LYS A 220 -31.27 7.73 31.45
CA LYS A 220 -31.72 8.37 30.20
C LYS A 220 -31.48 7.47 29.00
N VAL A 221 -32.46 7.45 28.12
CA VAL A 221 -32.32 6.78 26.83
C VAL A 221 -31.55 7.68 25.87
N ASN A 222 -30.40 7.23 25.40
CA ASN A 222 -29.60 7.91 24.39
C ASN A 222 -29.92 7.30 23.02
N LYS A 223 -30.20 8.14 22.04
CA LYS A 223 -30.57 7.73 20.68
C LYS A 223 -29.40 8.02 19.73
N ILE A 224 -29.07 7.02 18.93
CA ILE A 224 -28.06 7.13 17.88
C ILE A 224 -28.70 6.79 16.55
N GLU A 225 -28.39 7.58 15.52
CA GLU A 225 -28.72 7.27 14.14
C GLU A 225 -27.45 6.92 13.39
N LEU A 226 -27.43 5.73 12.83
CA LEU A 226 -26.30 5.17 12.08
C LEU A 226 -26.64 5.29 10.59
N LEU A 227 -25.85 6.10 9.86
CA LEU A 227 -26.15 6.43 8.48
C LEU A 227 -25.14 5.77 7.52
N ARG A 228 -25.67 5.28 6.42
CA ARG A 228 -24.89 5.01 5.20
C ARG A 228 -25.26 6.04 4.14
N VAL A 229 -24.24 6.51 3.41
CA VAL A 229 -24.41 7.53 2.38
C VAL A 229 -24.10 6.97 0.99
N ASN A 230 -24.67 7.60 -0.02
CA ASN A 230 -24.26 7.35 -1.39
C ASN A 230 -22.99 8.16 -1.69
N ASN A 231 -21.99 7.50 -2.35
CA ASN A 231 -20.76 8.15 -2.80
C ASN A 231 -20.04 8.95 -1.68
N PHE A 232 -19.53 8.25 -0.68
CA PHE A 232 -18.82 8.83 0.47
C PHE A 232 -17.73 9.85 0.04
N ARG A 233 -16.91 9.53 -0.95
CA ARG A 233 -15.80 10.39 -1.38
C ARG A 233 -16.26 11.72 -1.97
N SER A 234 -17.24 11.71 -2.85
CA SER A 234 -17.75 12.95 -3.49
C SER A 234 -18.47 13.87 -2.49
N ASN A 235 -19.01 13.29 -1.41
CA ASN A 235 -19.71 14.02 -0.35
C ASN A 235 -18.87 14.22 0.92
N PHE A 236 -17.58 13.89 0.90
CA PHE A 236 -16.72 13.86 2.08
C PHE A 236 -16.79 15.13 2.94
N ASN A 237 -16.69 16.31 2.34
CA ASN A 237 -16.72 17.58 3.06
C ASN A 237 -18.06 17.81 3.81
N ASN A 238 -19.18 17.40 3.22
CA ASN A 238 -20.49 17.52 3.86
C ASN A 238 -20.68 16.51 4.97
N ILE A 239 -20.16 15.30 4.77
CA ILE A 239 -20.17 14.20 5.76
C ILE A 239 -19.32 14.59 6.97
N GLU A 240 -18.13 15.10 6.75
CA GLU A 240 -17.24 15.53 7.83
C GLU A 240 -17.83 16.69 8.62
N LYS A 241 -18.43 17.68 7.96
CA LYS A 241 -19.15 18.77 8.66
C LYS A 241 -20.32 18.23 9.48
N LEU A 242 -21.07 17.30 8.92
CA LEU A 242 -22.21 16.67 9.61
C LEU A 242 -21.73 15.91 10.86
N GLN A 243 -20.68 15.10 10.76
CA GLN A 243 -20.09 14.39 11.87
C GLN A 243 -19.58 15.33 12.96
N LYS A 244 -18.84 16.40 12.57
CA LYS A 244 -18.34 17.41 13.51
C LYS A 244 -19.46 18.13 14.23
N LEU A 245 -20.53 18.50 13.52
CA LEU A 245 -21.70 19.15 14.16
C LEU A 245 -22.37 18.24 15.18
N SER A 246 -22.56 16.96 14.84
CA SER A 246 -23.14 15.96 15.74
C SER A 246 -22.30 15.77 17.02
N VAL A 247 -20.99 15.65 16.86
CA VAL A 247 -20.06 15.45 17.97
C VAL A 247 -19.94 16.71 18.84
N ASN A 248 -19.77 17.89 18.23
CA ASN A 248 -19.67 19.16 18.97
C ASN A 248 -20.91 19.42 19.80
N GLN A 249 -22.09 19.15 19.27
CA GLN A 249 -23.34 19.26 20.02
C GLN A 249 -23.34 18.35 21.24
N MET A 250 -22.80 17.17 21.15
CA MET A 250 -22.72 16.23 22.22
C MET A 250 -21.71 16.68 23.31
N ILE A 251 -20.50 17.10 22.91
CA ILE A 251 -19.47 17.60 23.81
C ILE A 251 -19.95 18.84 24.58
N SER A 252 -20.73 19.70 23.94
CA SER A 252 -21.26 20.92 24.54
C SER A 252 -22.52 20.68 25.42
N SER A 253 -22.98 19.44 25.57
CA SER A 253 -24.10 19.14 26.43
C SER A 253 -23.66 19.15 27.92
N PRO A 254 -24.50 19.65 28.84
CA PRO A 254 -24.19 19.63 30.30
C PRO A 254 -23.93 18.23 30.84
N GLU A 255 -24.42 17.22 30.15
CA GLU A 255 -24.25 15.80 30.49
C GLU A 255 -22.84 15.31 30.10
N ALA A 256 -22.25 15.84 29.03
CA ALA A 256 -20.92 15.47 28.59
C ALA A 256 -19.84 15.80 29.62
N GLU A 257 -19.93 16.97 30.22
CA GLU A 257 -19.00 17.44 31.27
C GLU A 257 -19.14 16.59 32.53
N LYS A 258 -20.37 16.25 32.93
CA LYS A 258 -20.67 15.43 34.11
C LYS A 258 -20.26 13.96 33.91
N ASP A 259 -20.42 13.41 32.72
CA ASP A 259 -20.17 11.99 32.41
C ASP A 259 -18.74 11.72 31.91
N GLY A 260 -17.91 12.78 31.83
CA GLY A 260 -16.52 12.65 31.35
C GLY A 260 -16.43 12.05 29.94
N ILE A 261 -17.31 12.52 29.06
CA ILE A 261 -17.38 12.03 27.69
C ILE A 261 -16.09 12.46 26.95
N ASN A 262 -15.27 11.49 26.63
CA ASN A 262 -14.12 11.70 25.76
C ASN A 262 -14.49 11.21 24.36
N VAL A 263 -15.14 12.08 23.58
CA VAL A 263 -15.54 11.73 22.21
C VAL A 263 -14.32 11.69 21.34
N ASN A 264 -13.82 10.51 21.07
CA ASN A 264 -12.76 10.33 20.12
C ASN A 264 -13.32 10.42 18.69
N LEU A 265 -13.18 11.59 18.06
CA LEU A 265 -13.50 11.81 16.64
C LEU A 265 -12.73 10.83 15.72
N SER A 266 -11.65 10.23 16.21
CA SER A 266 -10.84 9.27 15.44
C SER A 266 -11.62 7.98 15.11
N ASN A 267 -12.71 7.67 15.80
CA ASN A 267 -13.53 6.49 15.48
C ASN A 267 -14.55 6.74 14.36
N SER A 268 -14.76 7.97 13.92
CA SER A 268 -15.65 8.22 12.78
C SER A 268 -14.95 7.88 11.47
N LYS A 269 -15.70 7.35 10.51
CA LYS A 269 -15.17 7.02 9.17
C LYS A 269 -14.54 8.23 8.48
N SER A 270 -15.13 9.41 8.65
CA SER A 270 -14.60 10.65 8.06
C SER A 270 -13.27 11.08 8.69
N ALA A 271 -13.09 10.91 10.01
CA ALA A 271 -11.82 11.20 10.66
C ALA A 271 -10.73 10.20 10.29
N GLN A 272 -11.05 8.91 10.26
CA GLN A 272 -10.14 7.87 9.78
C GLN A 272 -9.72 8.09 8.33
N TYR A 273 -10.68 8.39 7.45
CA TYR A 273 -10.39 8.71 6.05
C TYR A 273 -9.44 9.91 5.93
N ARG A 274 -9.71 11.01 6.64
CA ARG A 274 -8.85 12.20 6.63
C ARG A 274 -7.44 11.89 7.13
N LEU A 275 -7.33 11.22 8.25
CA LEU A 275 -6.04 10.86 8.85
C LEU A 275 -5.23 9.98 7.91
N VAL A 276 -5.82 8.88 7.45
CA VAL A 276 -5.14 7.91 6.58
C VAL A 276 -4.83 8.54 5.22
N SER A 277 -5.77 9.26 4.59
CA SER A 277 -5.52 9.86 3.28
C SER A 277 -4.45 10.95 3.31
N SER A 278 -4.36 11.75 4.38
CA SER A 278 -3.29 12.74 4.49
C SER A 278 -1.91 12.11 4.65
N MET A 279 -1.80 11.03 5.45
CA MET A 279 -0.55 10.27 5.59
C MET A 279 -0.19 9.55 4.30
N THR A 280 -1.15 8.86 3.68
CA THR A 280 -0.89 8.07 2.46
C THR A 280 -0.57 8.95 1.27
N SER A 281 -1.18 10.13 1.13
CA SER A 281 -0.82 11.10 0.07
C SER A 281 0.61 11.59 0.21
N GLY A 282 1.10 11.79 1.43
CA GLY A 282 2.50 12.12 1.68
C GLY A 282 3.45 10.98 1.28
N PHE A 283 3.13 9.75 1.65
CA PHE A 283 3.92 8.57 1.27
C PHE A 283 3.88 8.28 -0.23
N GLU A 284 2.72 8.47 -0.87
CA GLU A 284 2.57 8.35 -2.32
C GLU A 284 3.47 9.35 -3.05
N PHE A 285 3.45 10.62 -2.63
CA PHE A 285 4.32 11.65 -3.17
C PHE A 285 5.81 11.31 -2.95
N MET A 286 6.20 10.91 -1.73
CA MET A 286 7.57 10.51 -1.43
C MET A 286 8.03 9.32 -2.26
N GLY A 287 7.18 8.29 -2.40
CA GLY A 287 7.48 7.10 -3.20
C GLY A 287 7.69 7.43 -4.67
N PHE A 288 6.84 8.28 -5.24
CA PHE A 288 6.96 8.74 -6.61
C PHE A 288 8.22 9.59 -6.83
N PHE A 289 8.45 10.58 -5.96
CA PHE A 289 9.65 11.44 -6.02
C PHE A 289 10.94 10.64 -5.88
N LEU A 290 11.01 9.75 -4.87
CA LEU A 290 12.17 8.90 -4.65
C LEU A 290 12.41 7.94 -5.82
N GLY A 291 11.34 7.38 -6.38
CA GLY A 291 11.42 6.52 -7.55
C GLY A 291 11.96 7.22 -8.78
N LEU A 292 11.52 8.47 -9.05
CA LEU A 292 12.07 9.29 -10.13
C LEU A 292 13.53 9.66 -9.89
N ALA A 293 13.92 9.97 -8.66
CA ALA A 293 15.30 10.26 -8.31
C ALA A 293 16.22 9.06 -8.56
N PHE A 294 15.81 7.86 -8.12
CA PHE A 294 16.56 6.64 -8.39
C PHE A 294 16.59 6.28 -9.87
N LEU A 295 15.48 6.52 -10.61
CA LEU A 295 15.45 6.33 -12.05
C LEU A 295 16.46 7.24 -12.77
N ALA A 296 16.51 8.52 -12.39
CA ALA A 296 17.47 9.47 -12.95
C ALA A 296 18.92 9.07 -12.64
N MET A 297 19.16 8.61 -11.41
CA MET A 297 20.48 8.15 -10.97
C MET A 297 20.93 6.90 -11.74
N LEU A 298 20.06 5.90 -11.86
CA LEU A 298 20.37 4.66 -12.63
C LEU A 298 20.59 4.96 -14.10
N ALA A 299 19.75 5.80 -14.70
CA ALA A 299 19.86 6.17 -16.10
C ALA A 299 21.17 6.93 -16.39
N SER A 300 21.49 7.91 -15.54
CA SER A 300 22.75 8.67 -15.63
C SER A 300 23.96 7.76 -15.48
N THR A 301 23.97 6.89 -14.47
CA THR A 301 25.09 5.98 -14.18
C THR A 301 25.34 5.02 -15.35
N LEU A 302 24.28 4.40 -15.85
CA LEU A 302 24.39 3.42 -16.93
C LEU A 302 24.75 4.10 -18.26
N MET A 303 24.08 5.22 -18.58
CA MET A 303 24.36 5.98 -19.79
C MET A 303 25.81 6.50 -19.79
N PHE A 304 26.28 7.10 -18.69
CA PHE A 304 27.64 7.60 -18.57
C PHE A 304 28.69 6.49 -18.77
N LYS A 305 28.50 5.33 -18.11
CA LYS A 305 29.42 4.20 -18.26
C LYS A 305 29.44 3.64 -19.68
N VAL A 306 28.29 3.53 -20.34
CA VAL A 306 28.18 3.05 -21.71
C VAL A 306 28.82 4.05 -22.68
N LEU A 307 28.52 5.35 -22.55
CA LEU A 307 29.05 6.37 -23.46
C LEU A 307 30.57 6.60 -23.26
N SER A 308 31.08 6.51 -22.03
CA SER A 308 32.53 6.61 -21.80
C SER A 308 33.33 5.53 -22.52
N GLY A 309 32.72 4.35 -22.73
CA GLY A 309 33.32 3.27 -23.54
C GLY A 309 33.27 3.51 -25.06
N ALA A 310 32.40 4.40 -25.53
CA ALA A 310 32.20 4.60 -26.99
C ALA A 310 33.44 5.09 -27.69
N ASN A 311 34.20 6.00 -27.08
CA ASN A 311 35.46 6.51 -27.64
C ASN A 311 36.54 5.40 -27.75
N SER A 312 36.64 4.55 -26.73
CA SER A 312 37.57 3.42 -26.70
C SER A 312 37.21 2.34 -27.75
N ASP A 313 35.93 2.21 -28.06
CA ASP A 313 35.44 1.23 -29.01
C ASP A 313 35.44 1.74 -30.48
N LYS A 314 35.53 3.06 -30.68
CA LYS A 314 35.56 3.68 -32.02
C LYS A 314 36.60 3.05 -32.96
N PRO A 315 37.87 2.83 -32.55
CA PRO A 315 38.88 2.19 -33.46
C PRO A 315 38.47 0.77 -33.86
N ARG A 316 37.82 0.02 -32.98
CA ARG A 316 37.35 -1.36 -33.28
C ARG A 316 36.23 -1.38 -34.33
N TYR A 317 35.27 -0.47 -34.24
CA TYR A 317 34.20 -0.33 -35.22
C TYR A 317 34.72 0.20 -36.56
N GLN A 318 35.71 1.10 -36.56
CA GLN A 318 36.39 1.60 -37.75
C GLN A 318 37.15 0.48 -38.44
N MET A 319 37.85 -0.38 -37.68
CA MET A 319 38.54 -1.56 -38.27
C MET A 319 37.53 -2.50 -38.96
N LEU A 320 36.41 -2.83 -38.34
CA LEU A 320 35.37 -3.67 -38.95
C LEU A 320 34.78 -3.04 -40.21
N TRP A 321 34.62 -1.72 -40.22
CA TRP A 321 34.18 -1.01 -41.43
C TRP A 321 35.21 -1.08 -42.57
N LYS A 322 36.49 -0.87 -42.25
CA LYS A 322 37.59 -0.98 -43.24
C LYS A 322 37.72 -2.38 -43.84
N VAL A 323 37.37 -3.42 -43.09
CA VAL A 323 37.33 -4.82 -43.57
C VAL A 323 36.04 -5.14 -44.36
N GLY A 324 35.15 -4.14 -44.60
CA GLY A 324 33.99 -4.28 -45.48
C GLY A 324 32.66 -4.51 -44.75
N THR A 325 32.58 -4.39 -43.42
CA THR A 325 31.32 -4.54 -42.71
C THR A 325 30.40 -3.34 -42.96
N ARG A 326 29.15 -3.59 -43.36
CA ARG A 326 28.15 -2.53 -43.60
C ARG A 326 27.83 -1.75 -42.32
N LYS A 327 27.72 -0.42 -42.42
CA LYS A 327 27.37 0.47 -41.28
C LYS A 327 26.06 0.06 -40.57
N SER A 328 25.08 -0.45 -41.31
CA SER A 328 23.80 -0.93 -40.73
C SER A 328 23.98 -2.13 -39.79
N LEU A 329 24.91 -3.05 -40.14
CA LEU A 329 25.23 -4.19 -39.27
C LEU A 329 25.97 -3.76 -37.99
N LEU A 330 26.89 -2.78 -38.13
CA LEU A 330 27.57 -2.19 -36.96
C LEU A 330 26.57 -1.54 -36.02
N LYS A 331 25.67 -0.69 -36.53
CA LYS A 331 24.62 -0.06 -35.74
C LYS A 331 23.71 -1.09 -35.06
N SER A 332 23.29 -2.14 -35.78
CA SER A 332 22.49 -3.24 -35.21
C SER A 332 23.23 -4.00 -34.09
N SER A 333 24.56 -4.23 -34.26
CA SER A 333 25.38 -4.86 -33.23
C SER A 333 25.43 -4.01 -31.97
N ILE A 334 25.67 -2.69 -32.09
CA ILE A 334 25.67 -1.72 -30.99
C ILE A 334 24.32 -1.71 -30.26
N THR A 335 23.20 -1.62 -30.99
CA THR A 335 21.86 -1.62 -30.40
C THR A 335 21.64 -2.87 -29.57
N LYS A 336 22.00 -4.05 -30.05
CA LYS A 336 21.86 -5.32 -29.32
C LYS A 336 22.73 -5.37 -28.06
N GLU A 337 23.99 -4.93 -28.22
CA GLU A 337 24.93 -4.93 -27.09
C GLU A 337 24.49 -4.03 -25.96
N ILE A 338 24.12 -2.77 -26.25
CA ILE A 338 23.58 -1.85 -25.28
C ILE A 338 22.22 -2.38 -24.75
N GLY A 339 21.39 -2.95 -25.62
CA GLY A 339 20.12 -3.56 -25.22
C GLY A 339 20.28 -4.63 -24.15
N ILE A 340 21.28 -5.49 -24.27
CA ILE A 340 21.56 -6.52 -23.26
C ILE A 340 22.06 -5.88 -21.95
N LEU A 341 22.95 -4.86 -22.05
CA LEU A 341 23.44 -4.15 -20.86
C LEU A 341 22.33 -3.43 -20.08
N PHE A 342 21.28 -2.97 -20.77
CA PHE A 342 20.08 -2.42 -20.16
C PHE A 342 19.13 -3.51 -19.67
N ALA A 343 18.91 -4.57 -20.43
CA ALA A 343 17.94 -5.62 -20.10
C ALA A 343 18.35 -6.43 -18.86
N LEU A 344 19.63 -6.77 -18.69
CA LEU A 344 20.07 -7.61 -17.57
C LEU A 344 19.81 -6.98 -16.20
N PRO A 345 20.18 -5.72 -15.93
CA PRO A 345 19.83 -5.06 -14.65
C PRO A 345 18.32 -4.89 -14.46
N ALA A 346 17.58 -4.65 -15.55
CA ALA A 346 16.14 -4.51 -15.49
C ALA A 346 15.46 -5.82 -15.08
N VAL A 347 15.83 -6.94 -15.69
CA VAL A 347 15.28 -8.26 -15.34
C VAL A 347 15.57 -8.61 -13.88
N LEU A 348 16.81 -8.43 -13.43
CA LEU A 348 17.15 -8.69 -12.02
C LEU A 348 16.42 -7.74 -11.07
N GLY A 349 16.38 -6.44 -11.39
CA GLY A 349 15.67 -5.45 -10.59
C GLY A 349 14.16 -5.71 -10.49
N VAL A 350 13.52 -6.19 -11.56
CA VAL A 350 12.10 -6.63 -11.52
C VAL A 350 11.94 -7.81 -10.56
N VAL A 351 12.83 -8.82 -10.63
CA VAL A 351 12.81 -9.97 -9.72
C VAL A 351 12.95 -9.51 -8.27
N ASP A 352 13.93 -8.65 -7.99
CA ASP A 352 14.17 -8.10 -6.65
C ASP A 352 12.96 -7.34 -6.11
N VAL A 353 12.27 -6.54 -6.95
CA VAL A 353 11.03 -5.84 -6.58
C VAL A 353 9.91 -6.81 -6.24
N LEU A 354 9.71 -7.85 -7.05
CA LEU A 354 8.64 -8.82 -6.79
C LEU A 354 8.84 -9.54 -5.45
N PHE A 355 10.07 -9.91 -5.11
CA PHE A 355 10.38 -10.46 -3.78
C PHE A 355 10.24 -9.41 -2.67
N GLY A 356 10.69 -8.17 -2.90
CA GLY A 356 10.55 -7.08 -1.94
C GLY A 356 9.08 -6.76 -1.62
N LEU A 357 8.20 -6.77 -2.63
CA LEU A 357 6.75 -6.53 -2.45
C LEU A 357 6.08 -7.58 -1.57
N GLN A 358 6.58 -8.82 -1.54
CA GLN A 358 6.09 -9.85 -0.64
C GLN A 358 6.31 -9.49 0.84
N LEU A 359 7.44 -8.85 1.17
CA LEU A 359 7.70 -8.35 2.52
C LEU A 359 6.73 -7.21 2.88
N PHE A 360 6.51 -6.27 1.96
CA PHE A 360 5.55 -5.18 2.17
C PHE A 360 4.11 -5.69 2.35
N LYS A 361 3.70 -6.70 1.59
CA LYS A 361 2.40 -7.36 1.77
C LYS A 361 2.23 -7.87 3.21
N SER A 362 3.24 -8.54 3.74
CA SER A 362 3.21 -9.08 5.09
C SER A 362 3.17 -7.99 6.17
N ILE A 363 3.87 -6.86 5.96
CA ILE A 363 3.92 -5.74 6.92
C ILE A 363 2.64 -4.93 6.90
N LEU A 364 2.16 -4.54 5.72
CA LEU A 364 1.04 -3.61 5.56
C LEU A 364 -0.33 -4.30 5.59
N GLY A 365 -0.39 -5.62 5.45
CA GLY A 365 -1.63 -6.38 5.44
C GLY A 365 -2.51 -6.09 4.22
N MET A 366 -1.92 -5.65 3.09
CA MET A 366 -2.64 -5.38 1.86
C MET A 366 -2.01 -6.09 0.67
N ASN A 367 -2.80 -6.31 -0.39
CA ASN A 367 -2.28 -6.90 -1.60
C ASN A 367 -1.44 -5.89 -2.38
N THR A 368 -0.12 -5.95 -2.23
CA THR A 368 0.83 -5.07 -2.90
C THR A 368 0.99 -5.37 -4.39
N TYR A 369 0.41 -6.46 -4.87
CA TYR A 369 0.45 -6.85 -6.29
C TYR A 369 -0.71 -6.29 -7.11
N ASP A 370 -1.69 -5.65 -6.47
CA ASP A 370 -2.81 -5.03 -7.17
C ASP A 370 -2.32 -3.87 -8.04
N LYS A 371 -2.78 -3.87 -9.29
CA LYS A 371 -2.47 -2.82 -10.28
C LYS A 371 -0.98 -2.60 -10.57
N LEU A 372 -0.13 -3.62 -10.37
CA LEU A 372 1.31 -3.55 -10.68
C LEU A 372 1.62 -3.06 -12.10
N TRP A 373 0.73 -3.32 -13.05
CA TRP A 373 0.91 -2.88 -14.43
C TRP A 373 1.10 -1.36 -14.57
N ILE A 374 0.51 -0.54 -13.67
CA ILE A 374 0.61 0.93 -13.71
C ILE A 374 2.06 1.38 -13.45
N PRO A 375 2.66 1.13 -12.27
CA PRO A 375 4.04 1.55 -12.01
C PRO A 375 5.04 0.90 -12.97
N PHE A 376 4.85 -0.37 -13.34
CA PHE A 376 5.72 -1.06 -14.29
C PHE A 376 5.67 -0.45 -15.68
N THR A 377 4.49 -0.03 -16.16
CA THR A 377 4.36 0.62 -17.47
C THR A 377 5.01 2.01 -17.45
N ILE A 378 4.72 2.84 -16.45
CA ILE A 378 5.29 4.18 -16.35
C ILE A 378 6.83 4.09 -16.30
N PHE A 379 7.34 3.25 -15.41
CA PHE A 379 8.78 3.06 -15.25
C PHE A 379 9.42 2.48 -16.53
N GLY A 380 8.79 1.47 -17.13
CA GLY A 380 9.27 0.81 -18.34
C GLY A 380 9.36 1.76 -19.53
N VAL A 381 8.37 2.62 -19.73
CA VAL A 381 8.39 3.64 -20.80
C VAL A 381 9.57 4.60 -20.61
N LEU A 382 9.76 5.13 -19.41
CA LEU A 382 10.88 6.02 -19.11
C LEU A 382 12.23 5.32 -19.32
N TYR A 383 12.34 4.07 -18.87
CA TYR A 383 13.57 3.28 -19.03
C TYR A 383 13.91 3.01 -20.50
N VAL A 384 12.91 2.70 -21.32
CA VAL A 384 13.08 2.52 -22.77
C VAL A 384 13.51 3.81 -23.46
N ILE A 385 12.97 4.97 -23.04
CA ILE A 385 13.40 6.27 -23.55
C ILE A 385 14.91 6.48 -23.29
N TYR A 386 15.38 6.23 -22.06
CA TYR A 386 16.80 6.31 -21.73
C TYR A 386 17.66 5.34 -22.51
N TYR A 387 17.20 4.11 -22.74
CA TYR A 387 17.87 3.15 -23.59
C TYR A 387 18.04 3.68 -25.02
N LEU A 388 16.96 4.18 -25.64
CA LEU A 388 16.98 4.70 -27.01
C LEU A 388 17.93 5.91 -27.14
N LEU A 389 17.88 6.83 -26.19
CA LEU A 389 18.80 7.97 -26.15
C LEU A 389 20.25 7.52 -26.05
N THR A 390 20.56 6.55 -25.18
CA THR A 390 21.91 6.01 -25.04
C THR A 390 22.40 5.35 -26.33
N VAL A 391 21.53 4.58 -27.00
CA VAL A 391 21.88 3.94 -28.29
C VAL A 391 22.18 4.97 -29.38
N ILE A 392 21.35 6.01 -29.50
CA ILE A 392 21.52 7.06 -30.51
C ILE A 392 22.84 7.80 -30.27
N LEU A 393 23.11 8.22 -29.04
CA LEU A 393 24.32 8.93 -28.70
C LEU A 393 25.58 8.06 -28.91
N TYR A 394 25.53 6.81 -28.47
CA TYR A 394 26.65 5.88 -28.67
C TYR A 394 26.96 5.63 -30.16
N GLN A 395 25.89 5.40 -30.95
CA GLN A 395 26.07 5.19 -32.40
C GLN A 395 26.66 6.43 -33.10
N HIS A 396 26.29 7.62 -32.65
CA HIS A 396 26.84 8.87 -33.15
C HIS A 396 28.35 8.98 -32.85
N ILE A 397 28.79 8.60 -31.66
CA ILE A 397 30.20 8.66 -31.26
C ILE A 397 31.03 7.56 -31.93
N ALA A 398 30.54 6.32 -31.94
CA ALA A 398 31.33 5.15 -32.34
C ALA A 398 31.37 4.88 -33.85
N VAL A 399 30.36 5.35 -34.60
CA VAL A 399 30.20 5.06 -36.05
C VAL A 399 30.27 6.32 -36.93
N SER A 400 30.51 7.47 -36.32
CA SER A 400 30.80 8.72 -37.02
C SER A 400 32.23 8.72 -37.69
#